data_769c15caafef145450246967230a8543
#
_entry.id   769c15caafef145450246967230a8543
#
_cell.length_a   1.000
_cell.length_b   1.000
_cell.length_c   1.000
_cell.angle_alpha   90.00
_cell.angle_beta   90.00
_cell.angle_gamma   90.00
#
_symmetry.space_group_name_H-M   'P 1'
#
loop_
_entity.id
_entity.type
_entity.pdbx_description
1 polymer ?
#
loop_
_entity_poly.entity_id
_entity_poly.type
_entity_poly.pdbx_seq_one_letter_code
_entity_poly.pdbx_strand_id
1 'polypeptide(L)'
;ASGTGMLDIRRRTWHSGMLAAVDPDRDLAKVVPSLVAADAPMGQLQAKAASMLGLPVGIPVASGGGDNMMAAIGTGNVSTGRMTMSLGTSGTLFASADKPIIDPQGAVAAFCSSTGDWLPLLCTMNCAGAIDLTRRLFSMSVNELELRISATCAGSNGVMTLPFFNGERMPNLPNAKGCILGLDESNYCSDNLLRSAMESAVYGLRGGLDRLEQLGCSVATVRLTGGGAGSDAWRQMVSDV
;
A
#
# COMPACT_ATOMS: atom_id res chain seq x y z
N ALA A 1 2.29 9.96 -13.59
CA ALA A 1 2.24 11.40 -13.27
C ALA A 1 1.62 11.67 -11.88
N SER A 2 0.57 10.96 -11.47
CA SER A 2 -0.13 11.23 -10.18
C SER A 2 0.74 11.05 -8.93
N GLY A 3 1.83 10.27 -9.00
CA GLY A 3 2.78 10.10 -7.90
C GLY A 3 3.82 11.20 -7.76
N THR A 4 3.85 12.19 -8.65
CA THR A 4 4.89 13.26 -8.62
C THR A 4 4.57 14.40 -7.65
N GLY A 5 3.34 14.51 -7.16
CA GLY A 5 2.86 15.67 -6.41
C GLY A 5 2.59 16.92 -7.27
N MET A 6 2.88 16.87 -8.57
CA MET A 6 2.72 18.00 -9.49
C MET A 6 1.47 17.93 -10.36
N LEU A 7 0.70 16.84 -10.27
CA LEU A 7 -0.54 16.65 -11.03
C LEU A 7 -1.75 17.13 -10.23
N ASP A 8 -2.61 17.94 -10.84
CA ASP A 8 -3.97 18.12 -10.36
C ASP A 8 -4.78 16.84 -10.61
N ILE A 9 -5.02 16.07 -9.55
CA ILE A 9 -5.69 14.77 -9.60
C ILE A 9 -7.13 14.88 -10.10
N ARG A 10 -7.83 15.98 -9.81
CA ARG A 10 -9.23 16.17 -10.23
C ARG A 10 -9.33 16.47 -11.73
N ARG A 11 -8.42 17.35 -12.22
CA ARG A 11 -8.39 17.77 -13.64
C ARG A 11 -7.54 16.86 -14.51
N ARG A 12 -6.64 16.07 -13.88
CA ARG A 12 -5.63 15.24 -14.58
C ARG A 12 -4.75 16.08 -15.50
N THR A 13 -4.33 17.25 -15.02
CA THR A 13 -3.42 18.16 -15.73
C THR A 13 -2.26 18.52 -14.81
N TRP A 14 -1.16 18.96 -15.37
CA TRP A 14 -0.08 19.52 -14.59
C TRP A 14 -0.55 20.77 -13.84
N HIS A 15 -0.24 20.88 -12.56
CA HIS A 15 -0.64 22.01 -11.71
C HIS A 15 0.44 23.09 -11.74
N SER A 16 0.16 24.22 -12.38
CA SER A 16 1.14 25.29 -12.57
C SER A 16 1.79 25.81 -11.29
N GLY A 17 0.99 25.99 -10.23
CA GLY A 17 1.51 26.41 -8.93
C GLY A 17 2.46 25.40 -8.28
N MET A 18 2.19 24.10 -8.44
CA MET A 18 3.10 23.05 -7.92
C MET A 18 4.38 22.97 -8.75
N LEU A 19 4.29 23.12 -10.07
CA LEU A 19 5.47 23.18 -10.94
C LEU A 19 6.37 24.36 -10.55
N ALA A 20 5.79 25.54 -10.34
CA ALA A 20 6.53 26.72 -9.90
C ALA A 20 7.12 26.57 -8.48
N ALA A 21 6.44 25.83 -7.59
CA ALA A 21 6.97 25.56 -6.24
C ALA A 21 8.17 24.59 -6.24
N VAL A 22 8.23 23.67 -7.22
CA VAL A 22 9.37 22.73 -7.36
C VAL A 22 10.60 23.43 -7.92
N ASP A 23 10.43 24.32 -8.89
CA ASP A 23 11.53 25.08 -9.47
C ASP A 23 10.99 26.46 -9.92
N PRO A 24 11.20 27.50 -9.12
CA PRO A 24 10.72 28.84 -9.42
C PRO A 24 11.48 29.54 -10.55
N ASP A 25 12.72 29.07 -10.84
CA ASP A 25 13.60 29.69 -11.81
C ASP A 25 13.41 29.17 -13.23
N ARG A 26 12.73 28.04 -13.37
CA ARG A 26 12.47 27.40 -14.67
C ARG A 26 10.98 27.22 -14.95
N ASP A 27 10.57 27.47 -16.17
CA ASP A 27 9.22 27.12 -16.63
C ASP A 27 9.11 25.61 -16.86
N LEU A 28 8.83 24.88 -15.78
CA LEU A 28 8.69 23.42 -15.82
C LEU A 28 7.54 22.96 -16.72
N ALA A 29 6.55 23.82 -17.03
CA ALA A 29 5.47 23.46 -17.96
C ALA A 29 6.01 23.09 -19.37
N LYS A 30 7.19 23.63 -19.74
CA LYS A 30 7.88 23.30 -21.00
C LYS A 30 8.73 22.02 -20.94
N VAL A 31 8.95 21.48 -19.74
CA VAL A 31 9.86 20.36 -19.50
C VAL A 31 9.09 19.07 -19.21
N VAL A 32 7.96 19.17 -18.48
CA VAL A 32 7.14 18.00 -18.15
C VAL A 32 6.56 17.37 -19.43
N PRO A 33 6.47 16.02 -19.47
CA PRO A 33 5.95 15.33 -20.65
C PRO A 33 4.45 15.57 -20.85
N SER A 34 4.00 15.40 -22.06
CA SER A 34 2.57 15.36 -22.37
C SER A 34 1.90 14.20 -21.61
N LEU A 35 0.72 14.47 -21.07
CA LEU A 35 -0.10 13.45 -20.42
C LEU A 35 -0.90 12.70 -21.47
N VAL A 36 -0.96 11.37 -21.33
CA VAL A 36 -1.77 10.49 -22.17
C VAL A 36 -2.80 9.77 -21.32
N ALA A 37 -3.90 9.33 -21.94
CA ALA A 37 -4.87 8.48 -21.25
C ALA A 37 -4.21 7.15 -20.83
N ALA A 38 -4.71 6.54 -19.74
CA ALA A 38 -4.10 5.36 -19.16
C ALA A 38 -4.08 4.15 -20.12
N ASP A 39 -5.05 4.06 -21.00
CA ASP A 39 -5.25 3.02 -22.02
C ASP A 39 -4.68 3.38 -23.41
N ALA A 40 -4.17 4.60 -23.57
CA ALA A 40 -3.58 5.05 -24.83
C ALA A 40 -2.12 4.61 -24.97
N PRO A 41 -1.66 4.21 -26.17
CA PRO A 41 -0.25 3.95 -26.42
C PRO A 41 0.55 5.26 -26.33
N MET A 42 1.73 5.20 -25.72
CA MET A 42 2.69 6.31 -25.71
C MET A 42 3.34 6.56 -27.08
N GLY A 43 3.36 5.54 -27.91
CA GLY A 43 4.02 5.55 -29.22
C GLY A 43 4.20 4.14 -29.76
N GLN A 44 5.18 3.98 -30.64
CA GLN A 44 5.50 2.70 -31.26
C GLN A 44 6.97 2.35 -31.08
N LEU A 45 7.27 1.05 -31.03
CA LEU A 45 8.63 0.55 -30.90
C LEU A 45 9.46 0.95 -32.14
N GLN A 46 10.52 1.72 -31.89
CA GLN A 46 11.41 2.21 -32.94
C GLN A 46 12.33 1.10 -33.46
N ALA A 47 12.80 1.20 -34.71
CA ALA A 47 13.63 0.20 -35.37
C ALA A 47 14.88 -0.20 -34.57
N LYS A 48 15.59 0.76 -33.94
CA LYS A 48 16.77 0.47 -33.14
C LYS A 48 16.43 -0.40 -31.92
N ALA A 49 15.38 -0.04 -31.17
CA ALA A 49 14.96 -0.80 -29.99
C ALA A 49 14.39 -2.17 -30.38
N ALA A 50 13.62 -2.23 -31.47
CA ALA A 50 13.09 -3.47 -32.02
C ALA A 50 14.20 -4.47 -32.35
N SER A 51 15.25 -4.01 -33.01
CA SER A 51 16.42 -4.84 -33.37
C SER A 51 17.16 -5.33 -32.13
N MET A 52 17.32 -4.49 -31.09
CA MET A 52 17.98 -4.88 -29.81
C MET A 52 17.18 -5.92 -29.03
N LEU A 53 15.85 -5.86 -29.11
CA LEU A 53 14.93 -6.73 -28.35
C LEU A 53 14.49 -7.97 -29.13
N GLY A 54 14.84 -8.08 -30.41
CA GLY A 54 14.36 -9.17 -31.27
C GLY A 54 12.86 -9.10 -31.55
N LEU A 55 12.26 -7.89 -31.58
CA LEU A 55 10.83 -7.67 -31.74
C LEU A 55 10.51 -6.97 -33.08
N PRO A 56 9.27 -7.11 -33.58
CA PRO A 56 8.84 -6.34 -34.75
C PRO A 56 8.85 -4.83 -34.50
N VAL A 57 9.20 -4.05 -35.54
CA VAL A 57 9.09 -2.59 -35.53
C VAL A 57 7.61 -2.18 -35.52
N GLY A 58 7.28 -1.11 -34.80
CA GLY A 58 5.93 -0.53 -34.83
C GLY A 58 4.95 -1.13 -33.83
N ILE A 59 5.38 -2.04 -32.93
CA ILE A 59 4.54 -2.54 -31.85
C ILE A 59 4.12 -1.35 -30.96
N PRO A 60 2.82 -1.25 -30.58
CA PRO A 60 2.37 -0.24 -29.64
C PRO A 60 3.10 -0.36 -28.28
N VAL A 61 3.57 0.77 -27.76
CA VAL A 61 4.19 0.87 -26.43
C VAL A 61 3.18 1.47 -25.46
N ALA A 62 2.80 0.70 -24.44
CA ALA A 62 1.85 1.14 -23.41
C ALA A 62 2.45 2.27 -22.56
N SER A 63 1.57 3.12 -21.99
CA SER A 63 1.96 4.19 -21.06
C SER A 63 2.58 3.66 -19.75
N GLY A 64 2.32 2.39 -19.42
CA GLY A 64 2.73 1.79 -18.16
C GLY A 64 1.99 2.37 -16.95
N GLY A 65 2.43 1.99 -15.76
CA GLY A 65 1.87 2.48 -14.49
C GLY A 65 2.84 2.27 -13.35
N GLY A 66 2.57 2.90 -12.21
CA GLY A 66 3.29 2.60 -10.97
C GLY A 66 2.97 1.17 -10.50
N ASP A 67 3.83 0.62 -9.65
CA ASP A 67 3.73 -0.75 -9.13
C ASP A 67 2.36 -1.07 -8.50
N ASN A 68 1.84 -0.18 -7.63
CA ASN A 68 0.53 -0.37 -7.02
C ASN A 68 -0.63 -0.29 -8.03
N MET A 69 -0.51 0.52 -9.09
CA MET A 69 -1.49 0.60 -10.17
C MET A 69 -1.50 -0.70 -10.99
N MET A 70 -0.31 -1.26 -11.25
CA MET A 70 -0.19 -2.56 -11.92
C MET A 70 -0.65 -3.70 -11.01
N ALA A 71 -0.32 -3.65 -9.72
CA ALA A 71 -0.81 -4.62 -8.74
C ALA A 71 -2.34 -4.58 -8.61
N ALA A 72 -2.97 -3.41 -8.71
CA ALA A 72 -4.43 -3.30 -8.74
C ALA A 72 -5.03 -4.07 -9.92
N ILE A 73 -4.48 -3.92 -11.12
CA ILE A 73 -4.90 -4.69 -12.30
C ILE A 73 -4.66 -6.18 -12.06
N GLY A 74 -3.46 -6.56 -11.62
CA GLY A 74 -3.07 -7.96 -11.40
C GLY A 74 -3.94 -8.68 -10.35
N THR A 75 -4.44 -7.96 -9.34
CA THR A 75 -5.37 -8.50 -8.33
C THR A 75 -6.84 -8.35 -8.74
N GLY A 76 -7.13 -7.78 -9.91
CA GLY A 76 -8.49 -7.53 -10.39
C GLY A 76 -9.23 -6.44 -9.61
N ASN A 77 -8.50 -5.53 -8.98
CA ASN A 77 -9.02 -4.32 -8.34
C ASN A 77 -9.16 -3.22 -9.41
N VAL A 78 -10.14 -3.38 -10.29
CA VAL A 78 -10.36 -2.55 -11.50
C VAL A 78 -11.76 -1.94 -11.55
N SER A 79 -12.51 -2.00 -10.48
CA SER A 79 -13.85 -1.41 -10.36
C SER A 79 -14.14 -0.98 -8.93
N THR A 80 -14.98 0.03 -8.76
CA THR A 80 -15.45 0.51 -7.46
C THR A 80 -15.98 -0.63 -6.59
N GLY A 81 -15.70 -0.56 -5.29
CA GLY A 81 -16.04 -1.60 -4.32
C GLY A 81 -14.96 -2.67 -4.15
N ARG A 82 -13.90 -2.67 -4.95
CA ARG A 82 -12.76 -3.57 -4.82
C ARG A 82 -11.56 -2.85 -4.23
N MET A 83 -10.86 -3.55 -3.36
CA MET A 83 -9.63 -3.09 -2.70
C MET A 83 -8.56 -4.17 -2.76
N THR A 84 -7.33 -3.76 -2.81
CA THR A 84 -6.17 -4.64 -2.59
C THR A 84 -5.48 -4.22 -1.30
N MET A 85 -5.19 -5.19 -0.45
CA MET A 85 -4.36 -5.07 0.74
C MET A 85 -3.07 -5.84 0.51
N SER A 86 -1.95 -5.14 0.54
CA SER A 86 -0.63 -5.77 0.39
C SER A 86 0.04 -5.92 1.74
N LEU A 87 0.38 -7.15 2.10
CA LEU A 87 1.05 -7.55 3.33
C LEU A 87 2.55 -7.77 3.05
N GLY A 88 3.25 -6.69 2.79
CA GLY A 88 4.71 -6.64 2.59
C GLY A 88 5.44 -6.17 3.84
N THR A 89 6.73 -5.79 3.73
CA THR A 89 7.50 -5.15 4.82
C THR A 89 6.73 -3.97 5.40
N SER A 90 6.16 -3.14 4.53
CA SER A 90 5.14 -2.12 4.82
C SER A 90 3.79 -2.64 4.36
N GLY A 91 2.70 -2.18 4.97
CA GLY A 91 1.35 -2.46 4.54
C GLY A 91 0.83 -1.40 3.56
N THR A 92 0.09 -1.80 2.54
CA THR A 92 -0.60 -0.86 1.66
C THR A 92 -2.05 -1.26 1.44
N LEU A 93 -2.93 -0.26 1.40
CA LEU A 93 -4.32 -0.39 0.98
C LEU A 93 -4.54 0.50 -0.23
N PHE A 94 -5.11 -0.02 -1.28
CA PHE A 94 -5.53 0.77 -2.44
C PHE A 94 -6.83 0.23 -3.02
N ALA A 95 -7.74 1.15 -3.32
CA ALA A 95 -9.09 0.84 -3.79
C ALA A 95 -9.37 1.52 -5.12
N SER A 96 -10.13 0.85 -5.99
CA SER A 96 -10.67 1.51 -7.18
C SER A 96 -11.81 2.45 -6.83
N ALA A 97 -11.78 3.67 -7.37
CA ALA A 97 -12.79 4.69 -7.16
C ALA A 97 -13.14 5.38 -8.49
N ASP A 98 -14.42 5.66 -8.71
CA ASP A 98 -14.96 6.36 -9.88
C ASP A 98 -14.83 7.89 -9.79
N LYS A 99 -14.41 8.40 -8.63
CA LYS A 99 -14.16 9.81 -8.35
C LYS A 99 -12.88 10.01 -7.54
N PRO A 100 -12.26 11.21 -7.60
CA PRO A 100 -11.06 11.48 -6.80
C PRO A 100 -11.39 11.47 -5.31
N ILE A 101 -10.68 10.69 -4.54
CA ILE A 101 -10.74 10.68 -3.08
C ILE A 101 -9.58 11.55 -2.57
N ILE A 102 -9.90 12.67 -1.97
CA ILE A 102 -8.91 13.62 -1.45
C ILE A 102 -9.00 13.66 0.07
N ASP A 103 -7.92 13.34 0.72
CA ASP A 103 -7.81 13.38 2.18
C ASP A 103 -7.21 14.72 2.64
N PRO A 104 -7.97 15.58 3.33
CA PRO A 104 -7.44 16.84 3.87
C PRO A 104 -6.32 16.65 4.91
N GLN A 105 -6.24 15.46 5.54
CA GLN A 105 -5.20 15.13 6.51
C GLN A 105 -3.94 14.55 5.87
N GLY A 106 -3.99 14.23 4.56
CA GLY A 106 -2.85 13.71 3.82
C GLY A 106 -2.46 12.26 4.14
N ALA A 107 -3.30 11.52 4.88
CA ALA A 107 -3.05 10.12 5.18
C ALA A 107 -3.27 9.21 3.96
N VAL A 108 -4.20 9.58 3.08
CA VAL A 108 -4.50 8.87 1.84
C VAL A 108 -3.95 9.65 0.64
N ALA A 109 -3.12 9.02 -0.15
CA ALA A 109 -2.62 9.57 -1.41
C ALA A 109 -3.66 9.39 -2.52
N ALA A 110 -4.00 10.48 -3.21
CA ALA A 110 -4.98 10.48 -4.29
C ALA A 110 -4.32 10.16 -5.63
N PHE A 111 -4.10 8.89 -5.94
CA PHE A 111 -3.54 8.46 -7.21
C PHE A 111 -4.60 8.31 -8.31
N CYS A 112 -4.15 8.43 -9.57
CA CYS A 112 -4.91 7.96 -10.73
C CYS A 112 -4.62 6.47 -10.96
N SER A 113 -5.64 5.71 -11.30
CA SER A 113 -5.51 4.32 -11.72
C SER A 113 -4.97 4.22 -13.16
N SER A 114 -4.39 3.08 -13.48
CA SER A 114 -4.05 2.72 -14.87
C SER A 114 -5.25 2.18 -15.66
N THR A 115 -6.44 2.12 -15.05
CA THR A 115 -7.72 1.82 -15.73
C THR A 115 -8.46 3.07 -16.20
N GLY A 116 -7.93 4.27 -15.93
CA GLY A 116 -8.60 5.52 -16.28
C GLY A 116 -9.37 6.16 -15.11
N ASP A 117 -9.58 5.47 -14.03
CA ASP A 117 -10.26 5.95 -12.80
C ASP A 117 -9.26 6.49 -11.76
N TRP A 118 -9.60 6.43 -10.48
CA TRP A 118 -8.73 6.80 -9.36
C TRP A 118 -8.38 5.60 -8.52
N LEU A 119 -7.25 5.69 -7.83
CA LEU A 119 -6.73 4.66 -6.94
C LEU A 119 -6.24 5.30 -5.64
N PRO A 120 -7.16 5.75 -4.75
CA PRO A 120 -6.75 6.21 -3.43
C PRO A 120 -5.94 5.12 -2.73
N LEU A 121 -4.79 5.52 -2.17
CA LEU A 121 -3.82 4.62 -1.59
C LEU A 121 -3.36 5.11 -0.23
N LEU A 122 -3.24 4.19 0.70
CA LEU A 122 -2.70 4.41 2.04
C LEU A 122 -1.59 3.41 2.32
N CYS A 123 -0.55 3.86 3.02
CA CYS A 123 0.55 3.00 3.46
C CYS A 123 0.74 3.09 4.97
N THR A 124 1.04 1.94 5.60
CA THR A 124 1.66 1.86 6.93
C THR A 124 3.15 1.58 6.79
N MET A 125 3.96 2.03 7.75
CA MET A 125 5.41 1.74 7.75
C MET A 125 5.71 0.35 8.27
N ASN A 126 4.87 -0.16 9.17
CA ASN A 126 5.13 -1.37 9.93
C ASN A 126 4.07 -2.43 9.62
N CYS A 127 4.47 -3.48 8.91
CA CYS A 127 3.63 -4.64 8.62
C CYS A 127 4.48 -5.92 8.81
N ALA A 128 4.78 -6.69 7.79
CA ALA A 128 5.61 -7.89 7.93
C ALA A 128 7.00 -7.60 8.52
N GLY A 129 7.52 -6.38 8.32
CA GLY A 129 8.79 -5.96 8.93
C GLY A 129 8.77 -5.97 10.46
N ALA A 130 7.67 -5.55 11.09
CA ALA A 130 7.52 -5.57 12.55
C ALA A 130 7.47 -7.00 13.10
N ILE A 131 6.76 -7.89 12.40
CA ILE A 131 6.67 -9.31 12.74
C ILE A 131 8.02 -9.98 12.58
N ASP A 132 8.74 -9.69 11.50
CA ASP A 132 10.06 -10.26 11.26
C ASP A 132 11.10 -9.83 12.31
N LEU A 133 11.02 -8.59 12.80
CA LEU A 133 11.85 -8.13 13.92
C LEU A 133 11.57 -8.97 15.18
N THR A 134 10.31 -9.17 15.53
CA THR A 134 9.91 -9.96 16.71
C THR A 134 10.31 -11.43 16.54
N ARG A 135 10.10 -12.01 15.37
CA ARG A 135 10.51 -13.37 15.03
C ARG A 135 12.03 -13.60 15.20
N ARG A 136 12.83 -12.67 14.70
CA ARG A 136 14.30 -12.74 14.82
C ARG A 136 14.78 -12.66 16.26
N LEU A 137 14.08 -11.90 17.12
CA LEU A 137 14.40 -11.84 18.54
C LEU A 137 14.37 -13.21 19.20
N PHE A 138 13.48 -14.10 18.73
CA PHE A 138 13.34 -15.47 19.20
C PHE A 138 14.05 -16.51 18.31
N SER A 139 14.83 -16.09 17.33
CA SER A 139 15.55 -16.96 16.37
C SER A 139 14.64 -17.99 15.67
N MET A 140 13.36 -17.65 15.48
CA MET A 140 12.38 -18.56 14.87
C MET A 140 12.43 -18.51 13.34
N SER A 141 12.17 -19.65 12.71
CA SER A 141 11.89 -19.73 11.28
C SER A 141 10.48 -19.21 10.94
N VAL A 142 10.20 -18.92 9.66
CA VAL A 142 8.86 -18.51 9.21
C VAL A 142 7.82 -19.62 9.44
N ASN A 143 8.20 -20.87 9.23
CA ASN A 143 7.30 -22.02 9.44
C ASN A 143 6.94 -22.21 10.91
N GLU A 144 7.90 -22.05 11.82
CA GLU A 144 7.62 -22.09 13.27
C GLU A 144 6.72 -20.92 13.70
N LEU A 145 6.94 -19.72 13.16
CA LEU A 145 6.07 -18.56 13.40
C LEU A 145 4.61 -18.89 13.05
N GLU A 146 4.35 -19.43 11.86
CA GLU A 146 3.01 -19.79 11.41
C GLU A 146 2.31 -20.77 12.36
N LEU A 147 3.03 -21.84 12.76
CA LEU A 147 2.50 -22.84 13.68
C LEU A 147 2.15 -22.25 15.05
N ARG A 148 3.04 -21.43 15.62
CA ARG A 148 2.83 -20.83 16.95
C ARG A 148 1.71 -19.81 16.96
N ILE A 149 1.65 -18.96 15.95
CA ILE A 149 0.58 -17.95 15.84
C ILE A 149 -0.77 -18.61 15.67
N SER A 150 -0.87 -19.66 14.85
CA SER A 150 -2.11 -20.42 14.65
C SER A 150 -2.61 -21.11 15.93
N ALA A 151 -1.70 -21.49 16.83
CA ALA A 151 -2.02 -22.11 18.12
C ALA A 151 -2.33 -21.09 19.23
N THR A 152 -1.98 -19.83 19.05
CA THR A 152 -2.20 -18.76 20.05
C THR A 152 -3.60 -18.17 19.87
N CYS A 153 -4.30 -17.87 20.94
CA CYS A 153 -5.65 -17.31 20.86
C CYS A 153 -5.66 -15.87 20.33
N ALA A 154 -6.75 -15.50 19.65
CA ALA A 154 -6.99 -14.14 19.18
C ALA A 154 -6.97 -13.14 20.34
N GLY A 155 -6.40 -11.96 20.10
CA GLY A 155 -6.16 -10.95 21.12
C GLY A 155 -4.94 -11.21 22.00
N SER A 156 -4.11 -12.22 21.65
CA SER A 156 -2.79 -12.46 22.27
C SER A 156 -2.81 -12.48 23.80
N ASN A 157 -3.88 -12.99 24.41
CA ASN A 157 -4.13 -12.98 25.87
C ASN A 157 -3.98 -11.58 26.50
N GLY A 158 -4.44 -10.52 25.80
CA GLY A 158 -4.39 -9.13 26.28
C GLY A 158 -3.09 -8.39 25.96
N VAL A 159 -2.10 -9.04 25.35
CA VAL A 159 -0.87 -8.39 24.88
C VAL A 159 -1.16 -7.60 23.62
N MET A 160 -0.77 -6.33 23.60
CA MET A 160 -0.92 -5.43 22.45
C MET A 160 0.45 -4.85 22.06
N THR A 161 0.83 -4.98 20.80
CA THR A 161 2.02 -4.34 20.24
C THR A 161 1.62 -3.09 19.47
N LEU A 162 2.27 -1.95 19.76
CA LEU A 162 2.30 -0.78 18.87
C LEU A 162 3.57 -0.89 18.02
N PRO A 163 3.46 -1.18 16.72
CA PRO A 163 4.62 -1.64 15.93
C PRO A 163 5.47 -0.51 15.36
N PHE A 164 5.46 0.68 15.96
CA PHE A 164 6.05 1.90 15.42
C PHE A 164 7.57 1.94 15.50
N PHE A 165 8.23 0.82 15.14
CA PHE A 165 9.69 0.67 15.25
C PHE A 165 10.48 1.68 14.41
N ASN A 166 9.91 2.12 13.29
CA ASN A 166 10.50 3.12 12.38
C ASN A 166 9.62 4.37 12.26
N GLY A 167 8.91 4.74 13.34
CA GLY A 167 7.82 5.68 13.24
C GLY A 167 6.62 5.06 12.50
N GLU A 168 5.59 5.84 12.24
CA GLU A 168 4.44 5.40 11.44
C GLU A 168 3.96 6.52 10.52
N ARG A 169 3.41 6.12 9.39
CA ARG A 169 2.84 7.01 8.38
C ARG A 169 1.33 7.17 8.54
N MET A 170 0.67 6.10 8.95
CA MET A 170 -0.74 6.09 9.28
C MET A 170 -0.96 5.31 10.59
N PRO A 171 -1.29 6.03 11.69
CA PRO A 171 -1.37 7.49 11.83
C PRO A 171 -0.03 8.20 11.59
N ASN A 172 -0.06 9.52 11.30
CA ASN A 172 1.16 10.29 11.02
C ASN A 172 1.96 10.53 12.32
N LEU A 173 2.82 9.60 12.65
CA LEU A 173 3.66 9.55 13.85
C LEU A 173 5.13 9.26 13.47
N PRO A 174 5.82 10.15 12.75
CA PRO A 174 7.14 9.86 12.16
C PRO A 174 8.24 9.56 13.19
N ASN A 175 8.08 10.03 14.41
CA ASN A 175 9.05 9.84 15.51
C ASN A 175 8.58 8.84 16.58
N ALA A 176 7.45 8.16 16.36
CA ALA A 176 6.95 7.15 17.31
C ALA A 176 7.92 5.98 17.45
N LYS A 177 7.80 5.28 18.57
CA LYS A 177 8.59 4.09 18.89
C LYS A 177 7.65 2.91 19.18
N GLY A 178 8.15 1.71 18.94
CA GLY A 178 7.44 0.48 19.29
C GLY A 178 7.19 0.41 20.79
N CYS A 179 6.04 -0.14 21.16
CA CYS A 179 5.65 -0.35 22.55
C CYS A 179 4.86 -1.65 22.66
N ILE A 180 5.00 -2.36 23.77
CA ILE A 180 4.21 -3.54 24.11
C ILE A 180 3.46 -3.24 25.40
N LEU A 181 2.16 -3.47 25.39
CA LEU A 181 1.23 -3.17 26.47
C LEU A 181 0.53 -4.45 26.94
N GLY A 182 -0.01 -4.42 28.16
CA GLY A 182 -0.85 -5.49 28.69
C GLY A 182 -0.08 -6.72 29.18
N LEU A 183 1.24 -6.62 29.36
CA LEU A 183 2.07 -7.73 29.87
C LEU A 183 1.85 -7.96 31.37
N ASP A 184 1.71 -9.22 31.74
CA ASP A 184 1.76 -9.72 33.10
C ASP A 184 2.48 -11.09 33.16
N GLU A 185 2.60 -11.68 34.36
CA GLU A 185 3.29 -12.96 34.55
C GLU A 185 2.64 -14.13 33.77
N SER A 186 1.34 -14.07 33.57
CA SER A 186 0.58 -15.16 32.92
C SER A 186 0.65 -15.13 31.37
N ASN A 187 0.90 -13.98 30.77
CA ASN A 187 0.85 -13.79 29.31
C ASN A 187 2.19 -13.44 28.68
N TYR A 188 3.26 -13.24 29.47
CA TYR A 188 4.59 -12.88 28.99
C TYR A 188 5.31 -14.09 28.38
N CYS A 189 4.97 -14.41 27.15
CA CYS A 189 5.60 -15.50 26.40
C CYS A 189 5.81 -15.12 24.92
N SER A 190 6.71 -15.83 24.24
CA SER A 190 7.05 -15.58 22.83
C SER A 190 5.83 -15.61 21.90
N ASP A 191 4.91 -16.52 22.13
CA ASP A 191 3.79 -16.76 21.24
C ASP A 191 2.80 -15.60 21.25
N ASN A 192 2.51 -15.06 22.46
CA ASN A 192 1.68 -13.86 22.60
C ASN A 192 2.35 -12.61 22.00
N LEU A 193 3.67 -12.46 22.18
CA LEU A 193 4.43 -11.34 21.60
C LEU A 193 4.43 -11.40 20.07
N LEU A 194 4.62 -12.58 19.49
CA LEU A 194 4.60 -12.79 18.03
C LEU A 194 3.21 -12.54 17.46
N ARG A 195 2.18 -13.11 18.09
CA ARG A 195 0.81 -12.91 17.65
C ARG A 195 0.38 -11.45 17.75
N SER A 196 0.67 -10.78 18.87
CA SER A 196 0.33 -9.36 19.05
C SER A 196 1.01 -8.47 18.02
N ALA A 197 2.26 -8.79 17.62
CA ALA A 197 2.95 -8.07 16.55
C ALA A 197 2.27 -8.27 15.18
N MET A 198 1.73 -9.47 14.90
CA MET A 198 0.98 -9.72 13.67
C MET A 198 -0.39 -9.04 13.68
N GLU A 199 -1.14 -9.15 14.77
CA GLU A 199 -2.43 -8.48 14.96
C GLU A 199 -2.29 -6.96 14.83
N SER A 200 -1.23 -6.37 15.35
CA SER A 200 -0.99 -4.93 15.28
C SER A 200 -0.88 -4.39 13.85
N ALA A 201 -0.29 -5.16 12.95
CA ALA A 201 -0.23 -4.80 11.54
C ALA A 201 -1.63 -4.80 10.89
N VAL A 202 -2.47 -5.77 11.25
CA VAL A 202 -3.85 -5.85 10.77
C VAL A 202 -4.69 -4.70 11.31
N TYR A 203 -4.57 -4.38 12.59
CA TYR A 203 -5.27 -3.22 13.19
C TYR A 203 -4.85 -1.89 12.55
N GLY A 204 -3.58 -1.72 12.23
CA GLY A 204 -3.10 -0.55 11.51
C GLY A 204 -3.72 -0.43 10.10
N LEU A 205 -3.83 -1.54 9.38
CA LEU A 205 -4.50 -1.60 8.09
C LEU A 205 -6.02 -1.42 8.21
N ARG A 206 -6.65 -1.94 9.25
CA ARG A 206 -8.07 -1.68 9.53
C ARG A 206 -8.35 -0.19 9.75
N GLY A 207 -7.52 0.49 10.54
CA GLY A 207 -7.62 1.94 10.70
C GLY A 207 -7.47 2.69 9.37
N GLY A 208 -6.65 2.18 8.47
CA GLY A 208 -6.53 2.67 7.09
C GLY A 208 -7.79 2.45 6.25
N LEU A 209 -8.42 1.29 6.36
CA LEU A 209 -9.71 0.99 5.72
C LEU A 209 -10.80 1.93 6.23
N ASP A 210 -10.93 2.09 7.55
CA ASP A 210 -11.89 3.00 8.16
C ASP A 210 -11.71 4.44 7.64
N ARG A 211 -10.45 4.86 7.45
CA ARG A 211 -10.16 6.19 6.88
C ARG A 211 -10.63 6.32 5.44
N LEU A 212 -10.40 5.33 4.60
CA LEU A 212 -10.88 5.31 3.21
C LEU A 212 -12.42 5.36 3.14
N GLU A 213 -13.11 4.60 3.99
CA GLU A 213 -14.56 4.59 4.08
C GLU A 213 -15.12 5.95 4.55
N GLN A 214 -14.52 6.59 5.56
CA GLN A 214 -14.86 7.95 6.01
C GLN A 214 -14.73 8.99 4.89
N LEU A 215 -13.81 8.80 3.97
CA LEU A 215 -13.63 9.64 2.78
C LEU A 215 -14.59 9.30 1.63
N GLY A 216 -15.49 8.34 1.85
CA GLY A 216 -16.52 7.94 0.89
C GLY A 216 -16.03 6.91 -0.14
N CYS A 217 -14.96 6.18 0.15
CA CYS A 217 -14.54 5.02 -0.63
C CYS A 217 -15.37 3.82 -0.21
N SER A 218 -16.18 3.28 -1.13
CA SER A 218 -16.95 2.05 -0.86
C SER A 218 -16.05 0.83 -1.04
N VAL A 219 -16.03 -0.08 -0.08
CA VAL A 219 -15.27 -1.33 -0.14
C VAL A 219 -16.19 -2.51 0.16
N ALA A 220 -16.38 -3.38 -0.82
CA ALA A 220 -17.18 -4.60 -0.70
C ALA A 220 -16.30 -5.87 -0.66
N THR A 221 -15.11 -5.81 -1.27
CA THR A 221 -14.21 -6.97 -1.37
C THR A 221 -12.77 -6.50 -1.20
N VAL A 222 -12.04 -7.18 -0.31
CA VAL A 222 -10.59 -6.99 -0.11
C VAL A 222 -9.86 -8.21 -0.66
N ARG A 223 -8.85 -7.98 -1.51
CA ARG A 223 -7.95 -9.01 -2.01
C ARG A 223 -6.57 -8.83 -1.42
N LEU A 224 -6.02 -9.92 -0.91
CA LEU A 224 -4.69 -9.91 -0.28
C LEU A 224 -3.61 -10.21 -1.31
N THR A 225 -2.46 -9.55 -1.16
CA THR A 225 -1.23 -9.80 -1.92
C THR A 225 -0.01 -9.57 -1.03
N GLY A 226 1.19 -9.78 -1.56
CA GLY A 226 2.44 -9.68 -0.80
C GLY A 226 2.78 -10.99 -0.07
N GLY A 227 3.96 -11.02 0.55
CA GLY A 227 4.48 -12.22 1.22
C GLY A 227 3.58 -12.74 2.34
N GLY A 228 2.97 -11.84 3.11
CA GLY A 228 2.06 -12.19 4.20
C GLY A 228 0.75 -12.83 3.74
N ALA A 229 0.33 -12.61 2.50
CA ALA A 229 -0.88 -13.23 1.95
C ALA A 229 -0.77 -14.76 1.81
N GLY A 230 0.44 -15.32 1.88
CA GLY A 230 0.68 -16.77 1.93
C GLY A 230 0.39 -17.42 3.29
N SER A 231 0.30 -16.64 4.38
CA SER A 231 0.04 -17.14 5.74
C SER A 231 -1.45 -17.33 5.98
N ASP A 232 -1.85 -18.53 6.39
CA ASP A 232 -3.24 -18.83 6.76
C ASP A 232 -3.68 -18.06 8.00
N ALA A 233 -2.81 -17.97 8.99
CA ALA A 233 -3.06 -17.22 10.22
C ALA A 233 -3.30 -15.74 9.92
N TRP A 234 -2.50 -15.18 9.01
CA TRP A 234 -2.66 -13.77 8.67
C TRP A 234 -3.93 -13.49 7.86
N ARG A 235 -4.26 -14.37 6.90
CA ARG A 235 -5.53 -14.28 6.17
C ARG A 235 -6.74 -14.34 7.08
N GLN A 236 -6.70 -15.24 8.09
CA GLN A 236 -7.77 -15.33 9.08
C GLN A 236 -7.86 -14.04 9.91
N MET A 237 -6.75 -13.51 10.43
CA MET A 237 -6.75 -12.25 11.18
C MET A 237 -7.34 -11.08 10.39
N VAL A 238 -6.98 -10.96 9.10
CA VAL A 238 -7.55 -9.92 8.22
C VAL A 238 -9.04 -10.10 8.02
N SER A 239 -9.54 -11.33 8.01
CA SER A 239 -10.96 -11.63 7.88
C SER A 239 -11.75 -11.34 9.15
N ASP A 240 -11.11 -11.46 10.31
CA ASP A 240 -11.74 -11.30 11.63
C ASP A 240 -11.84 -9.82 12.06
N VAL A 241 -11.04 -8.94 11.49
CA VAL A 241 -10.92 -7.52 11.83
C VAL A 241 -11.61 -6.63 10.80
#